data_741250b3c6b8aa2492c98341e595ac30
#
_entry.id   741250b3c6b8aa2492c98341e595ac30
#
_cell.length_a   1.000
_cell.length_b   1.000
_cell.length_c   1.000
_cell.angle_alpha   90.00
_cell.angle_beta   90.00
_cell.angle_gamma   90.00
#
_symmetry.space_group_name_H-M   'P 1'
#
loop_
_entity.id
_entity.type
_entity.pdbx_description
1 polymer ?
#
loop_
_entity_poly.entity_id
_entity_poly.type
_entity_poly.pdbx_seq_one_letter_code
_entity_poly.pdbx_strand_id
1 'polypeptide(L)'
;MADQRTHARHGDKVVYQTDFPADHPEIGPEKIGVLLLNLGTPEGTDYWSMRRYLKEFLSDRRVIEANPVFWQLLLNTVILTKRPKSSGQAYASIWNEEKNESPLKTITRDQADGVQTILHQRFGEGIIVDWAMRYGYPRTEDAVNDLMSKGCRRILLVALYPQYAAATTATAYDHAFRALMKMRWQPSIRTVPPYHDEPQYIDAVVRSIHDHLADLSWEPEVLLTSFHGLPKRYLMAGDPYHCQCAKSSRLIRDALGWPKERVKLCFQSRFGREEWLKPYTDETIAELARQGVKNLAIVSPGFAADCVETLEELNMQGRETFLENGGENFTFIPCLNAREDSVGLIADLVTRELGGWVEPRALAAGNARRAAG
;
A
#
# COMPACT_ATOMS: atom_id res chain seq x y z
N MET A 1 -16.63 25.38 54.41
CA MET A 1 -17.63 25.26 53.33
C MET A 1 -17.19 24.11 52.44
N ALA A 2 -17.85 22.98 52.49
CA ALA A 2 -17.47 21.80 51.77
C ALA A 2 -18.00 21.89 50.32
N ASP A 3 -17.12 21.78 49.38
CA ASP A 3 -17.40 21.75 47.95
C ASP A 3 -18.11 20.42 47.61
N GLN A 4 -19.43 20.47 47.41
CA GLN A 4 -20.22 19.32 46.93
C GLN A 4 -20.08 19.13 45.43
N ARG A 5 -19.06 18.39 45.03
CA ARG A 5 -18.95 17.89 43.64
C ARG A 5 -20.03 16.84 43.41
N THR A 6 -21.10 17.23 42.75
CA THR A 6 -22.12 16.29 42.29
C THR A 6 -21.60 15.43 41.15
N HIS A 7 -21.38 14.16 41.40
CA HIS A 7 -21.07 13.16 40.40
C HIS A 7 -22.36 12.61 39.80
N ALA A 8 -22.68 12.97 38.54
CA ALA A 8 -23.73 12.29 37.78
C ALA A 8 -23.15 11.06 37.11
N ARG A 9 -23.63 9.87 37.43
CA ARG A 9 -23.31 8.63 36.69
C ARG A 9 -24.33 8.44 35.58
N HIS A 10 -23.91 8.46 34.33
CA HIS A 10 -24.68 7.96 33.20
C HIS A 10 -23.76 6.97 32.47
N GLY A 11 -24.05 5.67 32.66
CA GLY A 11 -23.32 4.58 32.03
C GLY A 11 -21.79 4.71 32.03
N ASP A 12 -21.09 4.15 32.98
CA ASP A 12 -19.64 3.96 33.11
C ASP A 12 -18.66 5.11 32.68
N LYS A 13 -19.17 6.30 32.39
CA LYS A 13 -18.33 7.49 32.13
C LYS A 13 -18.60 8.55 33.18
N VAL A 14 -17.54 8.95 33.91
CA VAL A 14 -17.58 10.12 34.78
C VAL A 14 -17.54 11.34 33.87
N VAL A 15 -18.66 12.07 33.79
CA VAL A 15 -18.75 13.35 33.10
C VAL A 15 -18.35 14.43 34.11
N TYR A 16 -17.23 15.07 33.89
CA TYR A 16 -16.84 16.28 34.62
C TYR A 16 -17.51 17.47 33.95
N GLN A 17 -18.37 18.17 34.69
CA GLN A 17 -18.89 19.46 34.25
C GLN A 17 -17.78 20.50 34.47
N THR A 18 -17.14 20.94 33.41
CA THR A 18 -16.11 21.98 33.43
C THR A 18 -16.72 23.30 32.91
N ASP A 19 -16.55 24.37 33.66
CA ASP A 19 -16.88 25.72 33.18
C ASP A 19 -15.79 26.18 32.20
N PHE A 20 -16.07 26.03 30.91
CA PHE A 20 -15.20 26.56 29.88
C PHE A 20 -15.36 28.06 29.75
N PRO A 21 -14.30 28.82 29.38
CA PRO A 21 -14.43 30.22 28.95
C PRO A 21 -15.50 30.36 27.88
N ALA A 22 -16.20 31.52 27.86
CA ALA A 22 -17.31 31.75 26.93
C ALA A 22 -16.90 31.70 25.44
N ASP A 23 -15.63 31.92 25.15
CA ASP A 23 -15.00 31.86 23.82
C ASP A 23 -14.23 30.57 23.57
N HIS A 24 -14.41 29.53 24.43
CA HIS A 24 -13.73 28.26 24.26
C HIS A 24 -14.25 27.57 22.99
N PRO A 25 -13.33 27.09 22.10
CA PRO A 25 -13.73 26.34 20.92
C PRO A 25 -14.55 25.09 21.30
N GLU A 26 -15.53 24.75 20.48
CA GLU A 26 -16.35 23.55 20.67
C GLU A 26 -15.46 22.29 20.61
N ILE A 27 -15.59 21.41 21.62
CA ILE A 27 -14.88 20.14 21.68
C ILE A 27 -15.86 19.04 21.28
N GLY A 28 -15.74 18.56 20.04
CA GLY A 28 -16.47 17.40 19.56
C GLY A 28 -15.96 16.08 20.18
N PRO A 29 -16.70 14.98 20.01
CA PRO A 29 -16.29 13.67 20.48
C PRO A 29 -14.97 13.23 19.81
N GLU A 30 -14.06 12.66 20.60
CA GLU A 30 -12.83 12.10 20.07
C GLU A 30 -13.10 10.89 19.16
N LYS A 31 -12.45 10.91 18.02
CA LYS A 31 -12.47 9.82 17.03
C LYS A 31 -11.08 9.24 16.82
N ILE A 32 -11.03 8.11 16.14
CA ILE A 32 -9.81 7.45 15.71
C ILE A 32 -9.74 7.52 14.19
N GLY A 33 -8.61 7.98 13.67
CA GLY A 33 -8.31 7.95 12.25
C GLY A 33 -7.54 6.70 11.88
N VAL A 34 -7.82 6.14 10.72
CA VAL A 34 -7.02 5.12 10.03
C VAL A 34 -6.64 5.70 8.69
N LEU A 35 -5.35 5.87 8.42
CA LEU A 35 -4.87 6.46 7.18
C LEU A 35 -4.13 5.42 6.35
N LEU A 36 -4.74 5.00 5.24
CA LEU A 36 -4.10 4.14 4.25
C LEU A 36 -3.16 4.96 3.39
N LEU A 37 -1.91 4.50 3.26
CA LEU A 37 -0.85 5.20 2.52
C LEU A 37 -0.38 4.35 1.35
N ASN A 38 -0.42 4.91 0.15
CA ASN A 38 0.08 4.27 -1.07
C ASN A 38 1.10 5.19 -1.79
N LEU A 39 1.74 4.66 -2.84
CA LEU A 39 2.83 5.33 -3.56
C LEU A 39 2.41 6.68 -4.11
N GLY A 40 1.31 6.69 -4.82
CA GLY A 40 0.88 7.86 -5.55
C GLY A 40 0.97 7.71 -7.05
N THR A 41 0.44 8.71 -7.72
CA THR A 41 0.23 8.68 -9.16
C THR A 41 0.11 10.12 -9.69
N PRO A 42 0.40 10.36 -11.00
CA PRO A 42 0.18 11.67 -11.58
C PRO A 42 -1.33 12.00 -11.66
N GLU A 43 -1.64 13.29 -11.69
CA GLU A 43 -3.01 13.80 -11.86
C GLU A 43 -3.50 13.78 -13.33
N GLY A 44 -2.61 13.44 -14.26
CA GLY A 44 -2.91 13.32 -15.68
C GLY A 44 -1.71 12.73 -16.42
N THR A 45 -1.93 12.30 -17.64
CA THR A 45 -0.92 11.67 -18.50
C THR A 45 -0.14 12.67 -19.34
N ASP A 46 -0.50 13.96 -19.27
CA ASP A 46 0.20 15.03 -19.98
C ASP A 46 1.61 15.29 -19.41
N TYR A 47 2.43 15.95 -20.23
CA TYR A 47 3.83 16.24 -19.88
C TYR A 47 4.01 16.98 -18.55
N TRP A 48 3.17 17.96 -18.24
CA TRP A 48 3.34 18.77 -17.04
C TRP A 48 2.86 18.06 -15.78
N SER A 49 1.79 17.29 -15.86
CA SER A 49 1.31 16.44 -14.77
C SER A 49 2.33 15.37 -14.43
N MET A 50 2.87 14.69 -15.46
CA MET A 50 3.94 13.72 -15.29
C MET A 50 5.22 14.35 -14.73
N ARG A 51 5.59 15.54 -15.20
CA ARG A 51 6.79 16.23 -14.74
C ARG A 51 6.69 16.61 -13.24
N ARG A 52 5.52 17.08 -12.79
CA ARG A 52 5.28 17.39 -11.37
C ARG A 52 5.40 16.14 -10.50
N TYR A 53 4.71 15.08 -10.89
CA TYR A 53 4.74 13.79 -10.19
C TYR A 53 6.16 13.21 -10.11
N LEU A 54 6.84 13.08 -11.25
CA LEU A 54 8.21 12.55 -11.30
C LEU A 54 9.20 13.41 -10.53
N LYS A 55 9.03 14.74 -10.51
CA LYS A 55 9.86 15.63 -9.70
C LYS A 55 9.68 15.37 -8.21
N GLU A 56 8.45 15.22 -7.73
CA GLU A 56 8.15 14.93 -6.32
C GLU A 56 8.73 13.56 -5.94
N PHE A 57 8.44 12.54 -6.72
CA PHE A 57 8.89 11.16 -6.49
C PHE A 57 10.43 11.03 -6.49
N LEU A 58 11.09 11.52 -7.53
CA LEU A 58 12.54 11.38 -7.70
C LEU A 58 13.36 12.38 -6.86
N SER A 59 12.71 13.34 -6.19
CA SER A 59 13.36 14.22 -5.22
C SER A 59 13.40 13.62 -3.81
N ASP A 60 12.69 12.53 -3.56
CA ASP A 60 12.70 11.87 -2.26
C ASP A 60 14.04 11.19 -2.02
N ARG A 61 14.69 11.56 -0.91
CA ARG A 61 16.03 11.07 -0.55
C ARG A 61 16.05 9.60 -0.13
N ARG A 62 14.91 9.02 0.26
CA ARG A 62 14.80 7.59 0.53
C ARG A 62 14.61 6.76 -0.74
N VAL A 63 14.15 7.40 -1.81
CA VAL A 63 14.03 6.75 -3.12
C VAL A 63 15.36 6.84 -3.86
N ILE A 64 15.94 8.04 -3.85
CA ILE A 64 17.23 8.31 -4.51
C ILE A 64 18.26 8.78 -3.47
N GLU A 65 19.05 7.85 -2.99
CA GLU A 65 20.15 8.10 -2.06
C GLU A 65 21.42 8.54 -2.79
N ALA A 66 21.38 9.72 -3.39
CA ALA A 66 22.51 10.34 -4.09
C ALA A 66 22.84 11.71 -3.49
N ASN A 67 23.99 12.28 -3.89
CA ASN A 67 24.31 13.65 -3.51
C ASN A 67 23.19 14.60 -3.99
N PRO A 68 22.50 15.32 -3.09
CA PRO A 68 21.28 16.05 -3.44
C PRO A 68 21.50 17.16 -4.46
N VAL A 69 22.63 17.85 -4.40
CA VAL A 69 22.92 18.97 -5.32
C VAL A 69 23.13 18.44 -6.74
N PHE A 70 23.98 17.46 -6.89
CA PHE A 70 24.26 16.83 -8.18
C PHE A 70 23.00 16.16 -8.75
N TRP A 71 22.28 15.44 -7.90
CA TRP A 71 21.04 14.77 -8.31
C TRP A 71 19.97 15.75 -8.78
N GLN A 72 19.73 16.83 -8.04
CA GLN A 72 18.74 17.84 -8.43
C GLN A 72 19.09 18.53 -9.76
N LEU A 73 20.38 18.75 -10.03
CA LEU A 73 20.82 19.26 -11.31
C LEU A 73 20.47 18.27 -12.45
N LEU A 74 20.90 17.00 -12.30
CA LEU A 74 20.61 15.94 -13.28
C LEU A 74 19.11 15.72 -13.48
N LEU A 75 18.35 15.68 -12.39
CA LEU A 75 16.89 15.50 -12.40
C LEU A 75 16.21 16.60 -13.23
N ASN A 76 16.51 17.87 -12.94
CA ASN A 76 15.80 18.98 -13.58
C ASN A 76 16.24 19.26 -15.02
N THR A 77 17.51 18.99 -15.38
CA THR A 77 18.06 19.30 -16.70
C THR A 77 17.92 18.16 -17.70
N VAL A 78 18.00 16.91 -17.27
CA VAL A 78 18.02 15.73 -18.16
C VAL A 78 16.77 14.86 -17.95
N ILE A 79 16.53 14.38 -16.74
CA ILE A 79 15.50 13.36 -16.50
C ILE A 79 14.11 13.94 -16.76
N LEU A 80 13.79 15.08 -16.16
CA LEU A 80 12.48 15.72 -16.27
C LEU A 80 12.23 16.44 -17.61
N THR A 81 13.19 16.45 -18.53
CA THR A 81 12.98 16.91 -19.90
C THR A 81 12.53 15.79 -20.85
N LYS A 82 12.97 14.55 -20.60
CA LYS A 82 12.72 13.40 -21.49
C LYS A 82 11.68 12.44 -20.93
N ARG A 83 11.82 12.06 -19.66
CA ARG A 83 11.02 11.01 -19.03
C ARG A 83 9.51 11.28 -18.90
N PRO A 84 9.03 12.54 -18.71
CA PRO A 84 7.60 12.80 -18.63
C PRO A 84 6.81 12.34 -19.85
N LYS A 85 7.40 12.43 -21.07
CA LYS A 85 6.71 11.99 -22.29
C LYS A 85 6.53 10.47 -22.33
N SER A 86 7.58 9.69 -22.11
CA SER A 86 7.52 8.22 -22.14
C SER A 86 6.68 7.67 -20.99
N SER A 87 6.85 8.21 -19.77
CA SER A 87 6.01 7.81 -18.63
C SER A 87 4.54 8.19 -18.85
N GLY A 88 4.25 9.35 -19.46
CA GLY A 88 2.89 9.74 -19.80
C GLY A 88 2.21 8.77 -20.76
N GLN A 89 2.95 8.23 -21.73
CA GLN A 89 2.44 7.19 -22.63
C GLN A 89 2.14 5.88 -21.89
N ALA A 90 3.03 5.44 -20.99
CA ALA A 90 2.81 4.26 -20.17
C ALA A 90 1.58 4.41 -19.25
N TYR A 91 1.41 5.57 -18.61
CA TYR A 91 0.21 5.85 -17.82
C TYR A 91 -1.06 5.94 -18.68
N ALA A 92 -0.98 6.50 -19.89
CA ALA A 92 -2.12 6.59 -20.80
C ALA A 92 -2.64 5.20 -21.23
N SER A 93 -1.76 4.20 -21.36
CA SER A 93 -2.17 2.83 -21.75
C SER A 93 -2.96 2.09 -20.69
N ILE A 94 -2.93 2.56 -19.44
CA ILE A 94 -3.63 1.94 -18.29
C ILE A 94 -4.64 2.88 -17.63
N TRP A 95 -4.82 4.10 -18.20
CA TRP A 95 -5.65 5.14 -17.57
C TRP A 95 -7.11 4.74 -17.47
N ASN A 96 -7.72 4.97 -16.32
CA ASN A 96 -9.16 4.82 -16.17
C ASN A 96 -9.85 6.04 -16.79
N GLU A 97 -10.35 5.90 -18.00
CA GLU A 97 -10.98 7.00 -18.75
C GLU A 97 -12.28 7.48 -18.11
N GLU A 98 -13.06 6.58 -17.51
CA GLU A 98 -14.34 6.91 -16.86
C GLU A 98 -14.14 7.83 -15.66
N LYS A 99 -13.17 7.51 -14.79
CA LYS A 99 -12.86 8.30 -13.60
C LYS A 99 -11.79 9.36 -13.85
N ASN A 100 -11.18 9.36 -15.03
CA ASN A 100 -10.06 10.21 -15.44
C ASN A 100 -8.92 10.20 -14.41
N GLU A 101 -8.53 9.01 -13.96
CA GLU A 101 -7.45 8.82 -12.99
C GLU A 101 -6.74 7.48 -13.20
N SER A 102 -5.58 7.28 -12.53
CA SER A 102 -4.88 6.00 -12.62
C SER A 102 -5.59 4.90 -11.82
N PRO A 103 -5.45 3.61 -12.20
CA PRO A 103 -5.98 2.47 -11.45
C PRO A 103 -5.57 2.49 -9.97
N LEU A 104 -4.32 2.83 -9.67
CA LEU A 104 -3.80 2.91 -8.30
C LEU A 104 -4.65 3.84 -7.41
N LYS A 105 -5.07 4.99 -7.95
CA LYS A 105 -5.90 5.97 -7.22
C LYS A 105 -7.30 5.45 -6.95
N THR A 106 -7.93 4.91 -8.00
CA THR A 106 -9.24 4.27 -7.89
C THR A 106 -9.23 3.15 -6.85
N ILE A 107 -8.30 2.21 -6.98
CA ILE A 107 -8.24 1.00 -6.15
C ILE A 107 -7.93 1.37 -4.69
N THR A 108 -7.02 2.31 -4.44
CA THR A 108 -6.70 2.73 -3.06
C THR A 108 -7.92 3.36 -2.37
N ARG A 109 -8.73 4.13 -3.09
CA ARG A 109 -10.01 4.66 -2.58
C ARG A 109 -10.98 3.52 -2.27
N ASP A 110 -11.16 2.59 -3.20
CA ASP A 110 -12.08 1.46 -3.04
C ASP A 110 -11.65 0.56 -1.86
N GLN A 111 -10.33 0.38 -1.63
CA GLN A 111 -9.79 -0.29 -0.44
C GLN A 111 -10.17 0.46 0.84
N ALA A 112 -10.02 1.78 0.88
CA ALA A 112 -10.38 2.59 2.04
C ALA A 112 -11.87 2.52 2.36
N ASP A 113 -12.74 2.62 1.36
CA ASP A 113 -14.19 2.52 1.50
C ASP A 113 -14.62 1.15 2.02
N GLY A 114 -14.01 0.07 1.50
CA GLY A 114 -14.25 -1.28 1.97
C GLY A 114 -13.80 -1.49 3.44
N VAL A 115 -12.62 -1.01 3.80
CA VAL A 115 -12.10 -1.06 5.18
C VAL A 115 -12.98 -0.23 6.11
N GLN A 116 -13.43 0.97 5.70
CA GLN A 116 -14.36 1.80 6.47
C GLN A 116 -15.64 1.04 6.78
N THR A 117 -16.21 0.35 5.78
CA THR A 117 -17.42 -0.45 5.94
C THR A 117 -17.25 -1.54 6.99
N ILE A 118 -16.17 -2.31 6.93
CA ILE A 118 -15.89 -3.38 7.90
C ILE A 118 -15.66 -2.81 9.30
N LEU A 119 -14.90 -1.72 9.43
CA LEU A 119 -14.60 -1.12 10.73
C LEU A 119 -15.85 -0.47 11.35
N HIS A 120 -16.76 0.10 10.56
CA HIS A 120 -18.05 0.58 11.05
C HIS A 120 -18.90 -0.56 11.61
N GLN A 121 -18.93 -1.71 10.95
CA GLN A 121 -19.63 -2.90 11.46
C GLN A 121 -19.04 -3.39 12.78
N ARG A 122 -17.71 -3.39 12.93
CA ARG A 122 -17.00 -3.88 14.11
C ARG A 122 -17.06 -2.92 15.31
N PHE A 123 -16.90 -1.62 15.07
CA PHE A 123 -16.65 -0.63 16.13
C PHE A 123 -17.66 0.55 16.11
N GLY A 124 -18.43 0.73 15.05
CA GLY A 124 -19.36 1.87 14.85
C GLY A 124 -18.65 3.10 14.29
N GLU A 125 -19.30 4.27 14.43
CA GLU A 125 -18.92 5.51 13.74
C GLU A 125 -17.74 6.25 14.38
N GLY A 126 -17.13 5.71 15.45
CA GLY A 126 -16.00 6.33 16.13
C GLY A 126 -14.67 6.22 15.37
N ILE A 127 -14.62 5.43 14.27
CA ILE A 127 -13.44 5.25 13.44
C ILE A 127 -13.68 5.84 12.05
N ILE A 128 -12.75 6.65 11.60
CA ILE A 128 -12.74 7.24 10.25
C ILE A 128 -11.55 6.65 9.49
N VAL A 129 -11.83 6.01 8.36
CA VAL A 129 -10.79 5.57 7.42
C VAL A 129 -10.66 6.63 6.34
N ASP A 130 -9.42 6.98 6.03
CA ASP A 130 -9.07 7.84 4.91
C ASP A 130 -7.85 7.28 4.21
N TRP A 131 -7.51 7.83 3.06
CA TRP A 131 -6.36 7.39 2.29
C TRP A 131 -5.57 8.57 1.75
N ALA A 132 -4.29 8.36 1.51
CA ALA A 132 -3.44 9.39 0.93
C ALA A 132 -2.36 8.78 0.04
N MET A 133 -1.91 9.59 -0.89
CA MET A 133 -0.78 9.31 -1.75
C MET A 133 0.48 9.94 -1.17
N ARG A 134 1.58 9.22 -1.25
CA ARG A 134 2.88 9.75 -0.87
C ARG A 134 3.34 10.83 -1.84
N TYR A 135 3.05 10.64 -3.14
CA TYR A 135 3.29 11.59 -4.22
C TYR A 135 2.01 11.83 -5.02
N GLY A 136 1.72 13.09 -5.35
CA GLY A 136 0.45 13.47 -5.98
C GLY A 136 -0.66 13.71 -4.95
N TYR A 137 -1.92 13.43 -5.30
CA TYR A 137 -3.09 13.75 -4.49
C TYR A 137 -4.03 12.56 -4.27
N PRO A 138 -4.72 12.50 -3.08
CA PRO A 138 -4.64 13.42 -1.94
C PRO A 138 -3.31 13.30 -1.21
N ARG A 139 -2.75 14.43 -0.76
CA ARG A 139 -1.46 14.43 -0.05
C ARG A 139 -1.60 13.89 1.36
N THR A 140 -0.57 13.22 1.84
CA THR A 140 -0.52 12.71 3.22
C THR A 140 -0.74 13.82 4.26
N GLU A 141 -0.15 15.00 4.06
CA GLU A 141 -0.32 16.15 4.97
C GLU A 141 -1.78 16.62 5.03
N ASP A 142 -2.45 16.71 3.86
CA ASP A 142 -3.84 17.16 3.77
C ASP A 142 -4.77 16.15 4.46
N ALA A 143 -4.57 14.85 4.22
CA ALA A 143 -5.37 13.79 4.85
C ALA A 143 -5.19 13.73 6.38
N VAL A 144 -3.97 13.91 6.89
CA VAL A 144 -3.73 14.00 8.34
C VAL A 144 -4.44 15.20 8.94
N ASN A 145 -4.37 16.38 8.30
CA ASN A 145 -5.07 17.59 8.75
C ASN A 145 -6.60 17.41 8.71
N ASP A 146 -7.13 16.75 7.68
CA ASP A 146 -8.54 16.48 7.56
C ASP A 146 -9.06 15.54 8.66
N LEU A 147 -8.34 14.44 8.94
CA LEU A 147 -8.64 13.56 10.07
C LEU A 147 -8.62 14.33 11.41
N MET A 148 -7.65 15.21 11.62
CA MET A 148 -7.60 16.05 12.82
C MET A 148 -8.79 16.98 12.92
N SER A 149 -9.22 17.60 11.81
CA SER A 149 -10.40 18.47 11.76
C SER A 149 -11.69 17.73 12.07
N LYS A 150 -11.78 16.45 11.71
CA LYS A 150 -12.90 15.53 11.99
C LYS A 150 -12.91 15.01 13.44
N GLY A 151 -11.96 15.44 14.28
CA GLY A 151 -11.87 15.06 15.69
C GLY A 151 -10.99 13.85 15.98
N CYS A 152 -10.24 13.34 15.02
CA CYS A 152 -9.32 12.21 15.24
C CYS A 152 -8.13 12.68 16.11
N ARG A 153 -8.00 12.11 17.32
CA ARG A 153 -6.89 12.38 18.25
C ARG A 153 -5.91 11.22 18.37
N ARG A 154 -6.24 10.12 17.72
CA ARG A 154 -5.40 8.92 17.55
C ARG A 154 -5.47 8.54 16.09
N ILE A 155 -4.33 8.34 15.44
CA ILE A 155 -4.27 7.97 14.02
C ILE A 155 -3.38 6.74 13.86
N LEU A 156 -3.91 5.71 13.22
CA LEU A 156 -3.18 4.54 12.78
C LEU A 156 -2.77 4.74 11.32
N LEU A 157 -1.47 4.69 11.05
CA LEU A 157 -0.92 4.74 9.69
C LEU A 157 -0.75 3.33 9.14
N VAL A 158 -1.27 3.08 7.95
CA VAL A 158 -1.21 1.79 7.26
C VAL A 158 -0.51 1.98 5.92
N ALA A 159 0.74 1.58 5.82
CA ALA A 159 1.44 1.57 4.54
C ALA A 159 1.03 0.33 3.74
N LEU A 160 0.45 0.53 2.56
CA LEU A 160 -0.04 -0.55 1.69
C LEU A 160 1.11 -1.26 0.94
N TYR A 161 2.16 -1.60 1.68
CA TYR A 161 3.32 -2.35 1.21
C TYR A 161 3.56 -3.53 2.15
N PRO A 162 3.29 -4.78 1.70
CA PRO A 162 3.48 -5.95 2.55
C PRO A 162 4.93 -6.11 3.02
N GLN A 163 5.89 -5.86 2.13
CA GLN A 163 7.33 -5.90 2.41
C GLN A 163 7.83 -4.49 2.73
N TYR A 164 8.60 -4.37 3.81
CA TYR A 164 9.24 -3.11 4.18
C TYR A 164 10.42 -2.78 3.27
N ALA A 165 10.49 -1.53 2.85
CA ALA A 165 11.70 -0.92 2.32
C ALA A 165 11.80 0.53 2.80
N ALA A 166 13.02 1.05 2.90
CA ALA A 166 13.23 2.46 3.20
C ALA A 166 12.58 3.36 2.11
N ALA A 167 12.65 2.92 0.85
CA ALA A 167 12.06 3.60 -0.30
C ALA A 167 10.53 3.49 -0.42
N THR A 168 9.85 2.73 0.45
CA THR A 168 8.39 2.55 0.45
C THR A 168 7.79 2.88 1.81
N THR A 169 7.80 1.94 2.74
CA THR A 169 7.16 2.07 4.07
C THR A 169 7.73 3.22 4.88
N ALA A 170 9.08 3.34 4.95
CA ALA A 170 9.67 4.40 5.77
C ALA A 170 9.38 5.79 5.22
N THR A 171 9.47 6.02 3.90
CA THR A 171 9.16 7.34 3.36
C THR A 171 7.67 7.68 3.43
N ALA A 172 6.76 6.69 3.34
CA ALA A 172 5.34 6.91 3.57
C ALA A 172 5.08 7.45 5.00
N TYR A 173 5.72 6.85 6.00
CA TYR A 173 5.63 7.33 7.38
C TYR A 173 6.35 8.66 7.60
N ASP A 174 7.49 8.90 6.94
CA ASP A 174 8.18 10.18 7.00
C ASP A 174 7.28 11.34 6.54
N HIS A 175 6.45 11.14 5.51
CA HIS A 175 5.52 12.17 5.05
C HIS A 175 4.47 12.50 6.12
N ALA A 176 3.92 11.49 6.79
CA ALA A 176 3.01 11.70 7.91
C ALA A 176 3.70 12.39 9.10
N PHE A 177 4.90 11.93 9.48
CA PHE A 177 5.66 12.52 10.59
C PHE A 177 6.06 13.96 10.32
N ARG A 178 6.40 14.32 9.06
CA ARG A 178 6.65 15.73 8.70
C ARG A 178 5.41 16.61 8.84
N ALA A 179 4.22 16.08 8.53
CA ALA A 179 2.96 16.78 8.77
C ALA A 179 2.75 17.02 10.26
N LEU A 180 2.95 15.99 11.09
CA LEU A 180 2.82 16.10 12.56
C LEU A 180 3.78 17.12 13.16
N MET A 181 5.02 17.17 12.70
CA MET A 181 6.03 18.14 13.19
C MET A 181 5.62 19.61 13.02
N LYS A 182 4.68 19.90 12.12
CA LYS A 182 4.13 21.25 11.90
C LYS A 182 2.95 21.57 12.83
N MET A 183 2.39 20.57 13.52
CA MET A 183 1.19 20.73 14.34
C MET A 183 1.52 21.21 15.75
N ARG A 184 0.71 22.12 16.29
CA ARG A 184 0.77 22.50 17.71
C ARG A 184 0.24 21.38 18.61
N TRP A 185 -0.84 20.73 18.23
CA TRP A 185 -1.42 19.58 18.92
C TRP A 185 -1.34 18.35 18.02
N GLN A 186 -0.43 17.43 18.34
CA GLN A 186 -0.23 16.19 17.59
C GLN A 186 -1.17 15.09 18.10
N PRO A 187 -1.77 14.28 17.22
CA PRO A 187 -2.47 13.08 17.61
C PRO A 187 -1.49 11.99 18.11
N SER A 188 -2.00 11.03 18.88
CA SER A 188 -1.25 9.80 19.15
C SER A 188 -1.15 8.99 17.88
N ILE A 189 0.04 8.48 17.57
CA ILE A 189 0.31 7.74 16.33
C ILE A 189 0.69 6.29 16.63
N ARG A 190 0.17 5.37 15.81
CA ARG A 190 0.67 4.00 15.62
C ARG A 190 0.90 3.73 14.15
N THR A 191 1.71 2.75 13.85
CA THR A 191 1.97 2.26 12.49
C THR A 191 1.72 0.77 12.42
N VAL A 192 1.15 0.28 11.32
CA VAL A 192 1.05 -1.15 11.07
C VAL A 192 2.45 -1.69 10.71
N PRO A 193 2.94 -2.76 11.35
CA PRO A 193 4.19 -3.39 10.97
C PRO A 193 4.10 -4.05 9.58
N PRO A 194 5.24 -4.39 8.94
CA PRO A 194 5.25 -5.17 7.70
C PRO A 194 4.48 -6.48 7.87
N TYR A 195 3.67 -6.83 6.86
CA TYR A 195 2.79 -8.01 6.92
C TYR A 195 3.09 -9.03 5.81
N HIS A 196 4.34 -9.04 5.32
CA HIS A 196 4.86 -9.85 4.22
C HIS A 196 4.76 -11.37 4.45
N ASP A 197 4.61 -11.81 5.68
CA ASP A 197 4.53 -13.22 6.11
C ASP A 197 3.27 -13.54 6.95
N GLU A 198 2.33 -12.60 7.03
CA GLU A 198 1.04 -12.84 7.66
C GLU A 198 0.29 -13.97 6.93
N PRO A 199 -0.18 -15.00 7.63
CA PRO A 199 -0.88 -16.12 7.00
C PRO A 199 -2.06 -15.66 6.12
N GLN A 200 -2.85 -14.71 6.59
CA GLN A 200 -4.00 -14.17 5.86
C GLN A 200 -3.59 -13.46 4.56
N TYR A 201 -2.43 -12.78 4.55
CA TYR A 201 -1.89 -12.18 3.33
C TYR A 201 -1.46 -13.24 2.33
N ILE A 202 -0.75 -14.27 2.79
CA ILE A 202 -0.33 -15.39 1.93
C ILE A 202 -1.55 -16.12 1.37
N ASP A 203 -2.55 -16.40 2.21
CA ASP A 203 -3.79 -17.07 1.80
C ASP A 203 -4.58 -16.24 0.76
N ALA A 204 -4.64 -14.92 0.91
CA ALA A 204 -5.29 -14.03 -0.05
C ALA A 204 -4.58 -14.08 -1.42
N VAL A 205 -3.23 -14.01 -1.44
CA VAL A 205 -2.45 -14.12 -2.68
C VAL A 205 -2.64 -15.48 -3.33
N VAL A 206 -2.58 -16.56 -2.55
CA VAL A 206 -2.78 -17.93 -3.06
C VAL A 206 -4.18 -18.12 -3.64
N ARG A 207 -5.21 -17.62 -2.96
CA ARG A 207 -6.58 -17.63 -3.50
C ARG A 207 -6.69 -16.86 -4.80
N SER A 208 -6.11 -15.66 -4.87
CA SER A 208 -6.14 -14.87 -6.10
C SER A 208 -5.45 -15.59 -7.27
N ILE A 209 -4.37 -16.31 -7.00
CA ILE A 209 -3.70 -17.15 -8.00
C ILE A 209 -4.63 -18.29 -8.44
N HIS A 210 -5.21 -19.05 -7.51
CA HIS A 210 -6.11 -20.17 -7.85
C HIS A 210 -7.34 -19.70 -8.63
N ASP A 211 -8.01 -18.62 -8.17
CA ASP A 211 -9.19 -18.07 -8.83
C ASP A 211 -8.85 -17.68 -10.28
N HIS A 212 -7.74 -16.97 -10.48
CA HIS A 212 -7.32 -16.53 -11.81
C HIS A 212 -6.94 -17.70 -12.73
N LEU A 213 -6.22 -18.69 -12.20
CA LEU A 213 -5.81 -19.87 -13.00
C LEU A 213 -6.98 -20.78 -13.33
N ALA A 214 -8.04 -20.84 -12.52
CA ALA A 214 -9.23 -21.63 -12.80
C ALA A 214 -10.00 -21.17 -14.04
N ASP A 215 -9.86 -19.89 -14.42
CA ASP A 215 -10.49 -19.33 -15.62
C ASP A 215 -9.69 -19.58 -16.92
N LEU A 216 -8.48 -20.15 -16.81
CA LEU A 216 -7.63 -20.41 -17.95
C LEU A 216 -7.90 -21.79 -18.57
N SER A 217 -7.79 -21.89 -19.90
CA SER A 217 -7.83 -23.16 -20.64
C SER A 217 -6.49 -23.92 -20.65
N TRP A 218 -5.47 -23.41 -19.97
CA TRP A 218 -4.11 -23.96 -19.91
C TRP A 218 -3.51 -23.78 -18.53
N GLU A 219 -2.54 -24.62 -18.17
CA GLU A 219 -1.80 -24.50 -16.92
C GLU A 219 -0.44 -23.83 -17.12
N PRO A 220 0.00 -22.92 -16.23
CA PRO A 220 1.34 -22.37 -16.28
C PRO A 220 2.38 -23.43 -15.88
N GLU A 221 3.45 -23.51 -16.64
CA GLU A 221 4.63 -24.33 -16.31
C GLU A 221 5.45 -23.67 -15.21
N VAL A 222 5.50 -22.32 -15.23
CA VAL A 222 6.23 -21.50 -14.26
C VAL A 222 5.35 -20.34 -13.79
N LEU A 223 5.41 -20.04 -12.50
CA LEU A 223 4.89 -18.85 -11.89
C LEU A 223 6.07 -17.96 -11.45
N LEU A 224 6.14 -16.72 -11.94
CA LEU A 224 7.04 -15.72 -11.43
C LEU A 224 6.37 -14.92 -10.32
N THR A 225 7.02 -14.81 -9.16
CA THR A 225 6.70 -13.82 -8.13
C THR A 225 7.60 -12.62 -8.35
N SER A 226 7.10 -11.61 -9.04
CA SER A 226 7.86 -10.40 -9.38
C SER A 226 7.64 -9.31 -8.33
N PHE A 227 8.73 -8.71 -7.85
CA PHE A 227 8.73 -7.60 -6.92
C PHE A 227 9.45 -6.40 -7.54
N HIS A 228 9.13 -5.20 -7.11
CA HIS A 228 9.89 -4.04 -7.57
C HIS A 228 11.37 -4.17 -7.16
N GLY A 229 12.28 -3.97 -8.08
CA GLY A 229 13.70 -4.00 -7.80
C GLY A 229 14.14 -2.84 -6.91
N LEU A 230 15.25 -3.05 -6.20
CA LEU A 230 15.97 -2.00 -5.49
C LEU A 230 17.47 -2.12 -5.78
N PRO A 231 18.24 -1.02 -5.70
CA PRO A 231 19.71 -1.09 -5.74
C PRO A 231 20.24 -2.07 -4.69
N LYS A 232 21.14 -2.96 -5.11
CA LYS A 232 21.75 -3.98 -4.23
C LYS A 232 22.43 -3.36 -2.98
N ARG A 233 22.94 -2.13 -3.11
CA ARG A 233 23.54 -1.41 -1.98
C ARG A 233 22.56 -1.17 -0.83
N TYR A 234 21.23 -1.08 -1.07
CA TYR A 234 20.25 -0.93 0.01
C TYR A 234 20.17 -2.19 0.87
N LEU A 235 20.17 -3.38 0.24
CA LEU A 235 20.32 -4.64 0.97
C LEU A 235 21.59 -4.66 1.82
N MET A 236 22.72 -4.25 1.23
CA MET A 236 24.01 -4.22 1.94
C MET A 236 24.05 -3.18 3.06
N ALA A 237 23.21 -2.15 2.99
CA ALA A 237 23.02 -1.17 4.05
C ALA A 237 22.02 -1.63 5.15
N GLY A 238 21.46 -2.84 5.04
CA GLY A 238 20.59 -3.43 6.06
C GLY A 238 19.09 -3.29 5.77
N ASP A 239 18.67 -2.87 4.55
CA ASP A 239 17.25 -2.88 4.18
C ASP A 239 16.73 -4.33 4.09
N PRO A 240 15.66 -4.70 4.81
CA PRO A 240 15.20 -6.09 4.88
C PRO A 240 14.40 -6.54 3.65
N TYR A 241 14.13 -5.64 2.70
CA TYR A 241 13.21 -5.85 1.59
C TYR A 241 13.43 -7.15 0.82
N HIS A 242 14.67 -7.41 0.39
CA HIS A 242 15.01 -8.64 -0.34
C HIS A 242 14.65 -9.90 0.45
N CYS A 243 14.97 -9.93 1.75
CA CYS A 243 14.69 -11.08 2.60
C CYS A 243 13.19 -11.29 2.80
N GLN A 244 12.44 -10.19 2.91
CA GLN A 244 10.98 -10.24 3.04
C GLN A 244 10.30 -10.67 1.73
N CYS A 245 10.76 -10.20 0.57
CA CYS A 245 10.29 -10.68 -0.74
C CYS A 245 10.56 -12.18 -0.91
N ALA A 246 11.76 -12.63 -0.58
CA ALA A 246 12.13 -14.04 -0.65
C ALA A 246 11.29 -14.91 0.30
N LYS A 247 10.97 -14.40 1.50
CA LYS A 247 10.09 -15.09 2.45
C LYS A 247 8.67 -15.18 1.93
N SER A 248 8.08 -14.09 1.42
CA SER A 248 6.74 -14.09 0.82
C SER A 248 6.66 -15.08 -0.36
N SER A 249 7.61 -15.00 -1.30
CA SER A 249 7.66 -15.90 -2.47
C SER A 249 7.71 -17.38 -2.06
N ARG A 250 8.52 -17.71 -1.04
CA ARG A 250 8.61 -19.07 -0.52
C ARG A 250 7.30 -19.51 0.14
N LEU A 251 6.69 -18.66 0.98
CA LEU A 251 5.43 -19.00 1.66
C LEU A 251 4.28 -19.18 0.67
N ILE A 252 4.19 -18.35 -0.38
CA ILE A 252 3.23 -18.51 -1.48
C ILE A 252 3.45 -19.85 -2.17
N ARG A 253 4.69 -20.19 -2.55
CA ARG A 253 5.03 -21.47 -3.15
C ARG A 253 4.61 -22.65 -2.29
N ASP A 254 4.96 -22.59 -0.99
CA ASP A 254 4.70 -23.67 -0.04
C ASP A 254 3.18 -23.87 0.14
N ALA A 255 2.40 -22.77 0.19
CA ALA A 255 0.94 -22.81 0.28
C ALA A 255 0.27 -23.29 -1.02
N LEU A 256 0.85 -23.01 -2.20
CA LEU A 256 0.41 -23.57 -3.48
C LEU A 256 0.73 -25.07 -3.60
N GLY A 257 1.62 -25.62 -2.78
CA GLY A 257 2.11 -27.01 -2.90
C GLY A 257 2.95 -27.25 -4.15
N TRP A 258 3.51 -26.19 -4.75
CA TRP A 258 4.27 -26.29 -6.01
C TRP A 258 5.77 -26.50 -5.74
N PRO A 259 6.46 -27.27 -6.59
CA PRO A 259 7.90 -27.48 -6.47
C PRO A 259 8.68 -26.19 -6.72
N LYS A 260 9.89 -26.10 -6.18
CA LYS A 260 10.74 -24.90 -6.24
C LYS A 260 11.04 -24.44 -7.66
N GLU A 261 11.14 -25.37 -8.58
CA GLU A 261 11.44 -25.10 -9.99
C GLU A 261 10.30 -24.38 -10.69
N ARG A 262 9.09 -24.56 -10.19
CA ARG A 262 7.85 -24.01 -10.76
C ARG A 262 7.53 -22.60 -10.28
N VAL A 263 8.05 -22.17 -9.12
CA VAL A 263 7.85 -20.82 -8.57
C VAL A 263 9.19 -20.11 -8.42
N LYS A 264 9.38 -19.03 -9.15
CA LYS A 264 10.64 -18.28 -9.19
C LYS A 264 10.46 -16.85 -8.74
N LEU A 265 11.33 -16.41 -7.83
CA LEU A 265 11.44 -15.00 -7.41
C LEU A 265 12.20 -14.20 -8.47
N CYS A 266 11.73 -13.01 -8.81
CA CYS A 266 12.45 -12.04 -9.64
C CYS A 266 12.11 -10.60 -9.24
N PHE A 267 12.88 -9.64 -9.79
CA PHE A 267 12.78 -8.21 -9.50
C PHE A 267 12.68 -7.40 -10.78
N GLN A 268 11.69 -6.50 -10.85
CA GLN A 268 11.37 -5.66 -12.01
C GLN A 268 11.84 -4.21 -11.86
N SER A 269 11.62 -3.41 -12.89
CA SER A 269 11.71 -1.93 -12.88
C SER A 269 13.11 -1.37 -12.61
N ARG A 270 14.16 -2.11 -12.99
CA ARG A 270 15.54 -1.60 -12.84
C ARG A 270 15.80 -0.41 -13.77
N PHE A 271 16.58 0.53 -13.29
CA PHE A 271 17.05 1.64 -14.11
C PHE A 271 18.48 2.08 -13.76
N GLY A 272 19.12 2.75 -14.70
CA GLY A 272 20.50 3.23 -14.52
C GLY A 272 21.57 2.14 -14.70
N ARG A 273 22.78 2.42 -14.18
CA ARG A 273 23.96 1.55 -14.37
C ARG A 273 24.36 0.78 -13.10
N GLU A 274 23.72 1.08 -11.99
CA GLU A 274 23.98 0.43 -10.71
C GLU A 274 23.47 -1.01 -10.72
N GLU A 275 24.08 -1.89 -9.94
CA GLU A 275 23.58 -3.27 -9.75
C GLU A 275 22.35 -3.26 -8.85
N TRP A 276 21.28 -3.87 -9.33
CA TRP A 276 20.02 -4.04 -8.62
C TRP A 276 19.86 -5.46 -8.09
N LEU A 277 18.85 -5.69 -7.26
CA LEU A 277 18.49 -7.02 -6.79
C LEU A 277 18.17 -7.93 -7.99
N LYS A 278 18.63 -9.18 -7.91
CA LYS A 278 18.52 -10.20 -8.97
C LYS A 278 17.70 -11.40 -8.47
N PRO A 279 17.19 -12.27 -9.40
CA PRO A 279 17.25 -12.15 -10.87
C PRO A 279 16.31 -11.05 -11.40
N TYR A 280 16.60 -10.51 -12.60
CA TYR A 280 15.78 -9.48 -13.23
C TYR A 280 14.60 -10.09 -13.96
N THR A 281 13.41 -9.51 -13.84
CA THR A 281 12.16 -10.09 -14.37
C THR A 281 12.19 -10.15 -15.89
N ASP A 282 12.58 -9.09 -16.60
CA ASP A 282 12.67 -9.03 -18.05
C ASP A 282 13.62 -10.11 -18.63
N GLU A 283 14.81 -10.25 -18.05
CA GLU A 283 15.78 -11.26 -18.44
C GLU A 283 15.27 -12.67 -18.14
N THR A 284 14.63 -12.87 -16.98
CA THR A 284 14.07 -14.17 -16.57
C THR A 284 12.93 -14.62 -17.50
N ILE A 285 12.04 -13.72 -17.89
CA ILE A 285 10.96 -14.00 -18.86
C ILE A 285 11.54 -14.47 -20.19
N ALA A 286 12.49 -13.69 -20.75
CA ALA A 286 13.12 -14.04 -22.03
C ALA A 286 13.89 -15.35 -21.98
N GLU A 287 14.61 -15.61 -20.88
CA GLU A 287 15.38 -16.84 -20.68
C GLU A 287 14.48 -18.08 -20.58
N LEU A 288 13.39 -18.01 -19.80
CA LEU A 288 12.42 -19.11 -19.69
C LEU A 288 11.81 -19.48 -21.04
N ALA A 289 11.40 -18.50 -21.84
CA ALA A 289 10.87 -18.73 -23.17
C ALA A 289 11.89 -19.43 -24.08
N ARG A 290 13.16 -18.96 -24.08
CA ARG A 290 14.26 -19.61 -24.86
C ARG A 290 14.60 -21.02 -24.37
N GLN A 291 14.39 -21.31 -23.09
CA GLN A 291 14.55 -22.65 -22.53
C GLN A 291 13.38 -23.60 -22.86
N GLY A 292 12.36 -23.11 -23.57
CA GLY A 292 11.24 -23.91 -24.05
C GLY A 292 10.00 -23.86 -23.17
N VAL A 293 9.95 -23.01 -22.12
CA VAL A 293 8.72 -22.76 -21.35
C VAL A 293 7.68 -22.12 -22.27
N LYS A 294 6.52 -22.73 -22.39
CA LYS A 294 5.43 -22.31 -23.27
C LYS A 294 4.32 -21.55 -22.55
N ASN A 295 4.14 -21.81 -21.26
CA ASN A 295 3.04 -21.28 -20.47
C ASN A 295 3.59 -20.59 -19.20
N LEU A 296 3.48 -19.26 -19.13
CA LEU A 296 4.02 -18.46 -18.06
C LEU A 296 2.92 -17.66 -17.34
N ALA A 297 2.90 -17.73 -16.01
CA ALA A 297 2.12 -16.85 -15.17
C ALA A 297 3.03 -15.93 -14.36
N ILE A 298 2.59 -14.69 -14.12
CA ILE A 298 3.28 -13.72 -13.25
C ILE A 298 2.29 -13.15 -12.24
N VAL A 299 2.72 -13.05 -10.98
CA VAL A 299 2.04 -12.33 -9.91
C VAL A 299 3.00 -11.35 -9.26
N SER A 300 2.49 -10.20 -8.79
CA SER A 300 3.30 -9.17 -8.14
C SER A 300 2.90 -8.95 -6.68
N PRO A 301 3.33 -9.82 -5.73
CA PRO A 301 2.84 -9.79 -4.34
C PRO A 301 3.28 -8.54 -3.57
N GLY A 302 4.28 -7.81 -4.05
CA GLY A 302 4.75 -6.56 -3.43
C GLY A 302 3.81 -5.37 -3.60
N PHE A 303 2.79 -5.50 -4.46
CA PHE A 303 1.83 -4.43 -4.76
C PHE A 303 0.45 -4.77 -4.22
N ALA A 304 -0.10 -3.91 -3.37
CA ALA A 304 -1.46 -4.07 -2.85
C ALA A 304 -2.54 -3.66 -3.86
N ALA A 305 -2.16 -2.90 -4.89
CA ALA A 305 -3.05 -2.40 -5.94
C ALA A 305 -2.31 -2.33 -7.28
N ASP A 306 -3.02 -2.59 -8.36
CA ASP A 306 -2.48 -2.49 -9.71
C ASP A 306 -2.11 -1.05 -10.06
N CYS A 307 -0.99 -0.91 -10.77
CA CYS A 307 -0.36 0.34 -11.14
C CYS A 307 0.38 0.20 -12.47
N VAL A 308 1.15 1.20 -12.88
CA VAL A 308 1.88 1.17 -14.15
C VAL A 308 2.91 0.05 -14.18
N GLU A 309 3.56 -0.24 -13.05
CA GLU A 309 4.56 -1.29 -12.91
C GLU A 309 3.97 -2.71 -13.05
N THR A 310 2.67 -2.88 -12.80
CA THR A 310 2.00 -4.19 -12.94
C THR A 310 1.27 -4.32 -14.26
N LEU A 311 0.49 -3.33 -14.66
CA LEU A 311 -0.36 -3.40 -15.85
C LEU A 311 0.41 -3.14 -17.14
N GLU A 312 1.30 -2.17 -17.16
CA GLU A 312 2.06 -1.83 -18.34
C GLU A 312 3.36 -2.66 -18.42
N GLU A 313 4.21 -2.62 -17.38
CA GLU A 313 5.51 -3.28 -17.42
C GLU A 313 5.37 -4.83 -17.39
N LEU A 314 4.64 -5.40 -16.42
CA LEU A 314 4.54 -6.85 -16.33
C LEU A 314 3.53 -7.44 -17.30
N ASN A 315 2.31 -6.88 -17.38
CA ASN A 315 1.27 -7.49 -18.20
C ASN A 315 1.48 -7.22 -19.70
N MET A 316 1.80 -5.97 -20.12
CA MET A 316 1.97 -5.64 -21.55
C MET A 316 3.38 -5.99 -22.04
N GLN A 317 4.42 -5.35 -21.49
CA GLN A 317 5.80 -5.57 -21.94
C GLN A 317 6.31 -6.97 -21.61
N GLY A 318 5.96 -7.51 -20.42
CA GLY A 318 6.32 -8.88 -20.04
C GLY A 318 5.74 -9.93 -20.97
N ARG A 319 4.48 -9.76 -21.38
CA ARG A 319 3.81 -10.61 -22.37
C ARG A 319 4.51 -10.54 -23.72
N GLU A 320 4.78 -9.33 -24.22
CA GLU A 320 5.49 -9.12 -25.49
C GLU A 320 6.85 -9.82 -25.46
N THR A 321 7.63 -9.56 -24.40
CA THR A 321 8.95 -10.20 -24.21
C THR A 321 8.86 -11.73 -24.22
N PHE A 322 7.86 -12.31 -23.55
CA PHE A 322 7.70 -13.77 -23.51
C PHE A 322 7.38 -14.35 -24.89
N LEU A 323 6.42 -13.78 -25.59
CA LEU A 323 5.97 -14.24 -26.91
C LEU A 323 7.07 -14.10 -27.97
N GLU A 324 7.79 -12.96 -28.00
CA GLU A 324 8.89 -12.73 -28.92
C GLU A 324 10.08 -13.70 -28.74
N ASN A 325 10.26 -14.25 -27.54
CA ASN A 325 11.32 -15.21 -27.24
C ASN A 325 10.89 -16.67 -27.33
N GLY A 326 9.66 -16.97 -27.84
CA GLY A 326 9.21 -18.31 -28.16
C GLY A 326 8.22 -18.94 -27.16
N GLY A 327 7.70 -18.15 -26.20
CA GLY A 327 6.56 -18.51 -25.37
C GLY A 327 5.25 -18.55 -26.17
N GLU A 328 4.22 -19.17 -25.62
CA GLU A 328 2.92 -19.30 -26.29
C GLU A 328 1.77 -18.68 -25.47
N ASN A 329 1.69 -18.98 -24.20
CA ASN A 329 0.62 -18.49 -23.31
C ASN A 329 1.21 -17.73 -22.13
N PHE A 330 0.71 -16.52 -21.92
CA PHE A 330 1.15 -15.64 -20.83
C PHE A 330 -0.05 -15.07 -20.10
N THR A 331 0.01 -15.08 -18.77
CA THR A 331 -0.97 -14.38 -17.93
C THR A 331 -0.28 -13.57 -16.83
N PHE A 332 -0.79 -12.37 -16.60
CA PHE A 332 -0.52 -11.58 -15.40
C PHE A 332 -1.71 -11.73 -14.45
N ILE A 333 -1.44 -12.18 -13.23
CA ILE A 333 -2.44 -12.31 -12.17
C ILE A 333 -2.56 -10.94 -11.49
N PRO A 334 -3.73 -10.29 -11.53
CA PRO A 334 -3.92 -8.98 -10.92
C PRO A 334 -3.51 -8.94 -9.45
N CYS A 335 -3.04 -7.80 -8.99
CA CYS A 335 -2.81 -7.57 -7.57
C CYS A 335 -4.08 -7.82 -6.75
N LEU A 336 -3.96 -7.87 -5.44
CA LEU A 336 -5.13 -8.12 -4.59
C LEU A 336 -6.20 -7.03 -4.73
N ASN A 337 -5.83 -5.81 -5.08
CA ASN A 337 -6.76 -4.71 -5.32
C ASN A 337 -7.77 -4.55 -4.16
N ALA A 338 -9.01 -4.21 -4.48
CA ALA A 338 -10.10 -4.09 -3.52
C ALA A 338 -10.96 -5.37 -3.40
N ARG A 339 -10.35 -6.56 -3.63
CA ARG A 339 -11.01 -7.85 -3.38
C ARG A 339 -11.43 -7.95 -1.92
N GLU A 340 -12.49 -8.70 -1.65
CA GLU A 340 -13.02 -8.89 -0.30
C GLU A 340 -11.97 -9.42 0.70
N ASP A 341 -11.16 -10.39 0.28
CA ASP A 341 -10.08 -10.95 1.10
C ASP A 341 -8.94 -9.95 1.36
N SER A 342 -8.63 -9.07 0.38
CA SER A 342 -7.67 -7.97 0.56
C SER A 342 -8.16 -6.91 1.55
N VAL A 343 -9.40 -6.46 1.37
CA VAL A 343 -10.03 -5.48 2.26
C VAL A 343 -10.17 -6.06 3.67
N GLY A 344 -10.55 -7.35 3.77
CA GLY A 344 -10.63 -8.08 5.04
C GLY A 344 -9.29 -8.16 5.75
N LEU A 345 -8.21 -8.48 5.03
CA LEU A 345 -6.84 -8.47 5.57
C LEU A 345 -6.47 -7.11 6.14
N ILE A 346 -6.67 -6.02 5.39
CA ILE A 346 -6.34 -4.66 5.85
C ILE A 346 -7.16 -4.33 7.11
N ALA A 347 -8.46 -4.65 7.12
CA ALA A 347 -9.33 -4.41 8.26
C ALA A 347 -8.92 -5.23 9.51
N ASP A 348 -8.39 -6.44 9.34
CA ASP A 348 -7.91 -7.28 10.44
C ASP A 348 -6.57 -6.78 10.99
N LEU A 349 -5.64 -6.36 10.11
CA LEU A 349 -4.40 -5.69 10.52
C LEU A 349 -4.71 -4.43 11.34
N VAL A 350 -5.64 -3.60 10.85
CA VAL A 350 -6.10 -2.41 11.56
C VAL A 350 -6.73 -2.77 12.90
N THR A 351 -7.63 -3.74 12.94
CA THR A 351 -8.30 -4.19 14.17
C THR A 351 -7.30 -4.61 15.24
N ARG A 352 -6.26 -5.35 14.87
CA ARG A 352 -5.19 -5.77 15.76
C ARG A 352 -4.45 -4.57 16.38
N GLU A 353 -4.08 -3.60 15.55
CA GLU A 353 -3.30 -2.43 15.98
C GLU A 353 -4.16 -1.39 16.73
N LEU A 354 -5.48 -1.43 16.61
CA LEU A 354 -6.40 -0.62 17.40
C LEU A 354 -6.62 -1.16 18.82
N GLY A 355 -6.11 -2.35 19.17
CA GLY A 355 -6.20 -2.93 20.52
C GLY A 355 -5.79 -1.94 21.61
N GLY A 356 -6.64 -1.77 22.65
CA GLY A 356 -6.48 -0.78 23.70
C GLY A 356 -6.83 0.67 23.33
N TRP A 357 -7.17 0.94 22.06
CA TRP A 357 -7.77 2.21 21.64
C TRP A 357 -9.29 2.11 21.50
N VAL A 358 -9.79 0.95 21.14
CA VAL A 358 -11.21 0.62 20.97
C VAL A 358 -11.54 -0.75 21.57
N GLU A 359 -12.82 -0.92 21.97
CA GLU A 359 -13.39 -2.21 22.33
C GLU A 359 -14.34 -2.68 21.20
N PRO A 360 -14.18 -3.92 20.68
CA PRO A 360 -15.09 -4.45 19.66
C PRO A 360 -16.54 -4.55 20.17
N ARG A 361 -17.51 -4.08 19.39
CA ARG A 361 -18.94 -4.13 19.74
C ARG A 361 -19.48 -5.55 20.00
N ALA A 362 -18.92 -6.57 19.37
CA ALA A 362 -19.36 -7.95 19.51
C ALA A 362 -19.17 -8.51 20.94
N LEU A 363 -18.23 -7.97 21.72
CA LEU A 363 -18.04 -8.37 23.13
C LEU A 363 -19.11 -7.77 24.05
N ALA A 364 -19.67 -6.61 23.73
CA ALA A 364 -20.72 -5.98 24.52
C ALA A 364 -22.07 -6.72 24.44
N ALA A 365 -22.42 -7.29 23.28
CA ALA A 365 -23.66 -8.05 23.11
C ALA A 365 -23.64 -9.42 23.79
N GLY A 366 -22.46 -10.06 23.89
CA GLY A 366 -22.30 -11.35 24.60
C GLY A 366 -22.36 -11.22 26.11
N ASN A 367 -21.83 -10.13 26.66
CA ASN A 367 -21.87 -9.87 28.11
C ASN A 367 -23.25 -9.44 28.62
N ALA A 368 -24.04 -8.74 27.80
CA ALA A 368 -25.43 -8.39 28.16
C ALA A 368 -26.34 -9.62 28.24
N ARG A 369 -26.10 -10.67 27.46
CA ARG A 369 -26.84 -11.94 27.55
C ARG A 369 -26.40 -12.85 28.74
N ARG A 370 -25.17 -12.72 29.21
CA ARG A 370 -24.67 -13.45 30.40
C ARG A 370 -25.03 -12.77 31.73
N ALA A 371 -25.32 -11.46 31.70
CA ALA A 371 -25.77 -10.73 32.91
C ALA A 371 -27.30 -10.78 33.10
N ALA A 372 -28.05 -11.29 32.14
CA ALA A 372 -29.52 -11.41 32.19
C ALA A 372 -30.00 -12.87 32.38
N GLY A 373 -29.12 -13.83 32.59
CA GLY A 373 -29.40 -15.22 32.95
C GLY A 373 -28.75 -15.56 34.28
#